data_a1e1a186013673fa1fc071b64079762a
#
_entry.id   a1e1a186013673fa1fc071b64079762a
#
_cell.length_a   1.000
_cell.length_b   1.000
_cell.length_c   1.000
_cell.angle_alpha   90.00
_cell.angle_beta   90.00
_cell.angle_gamma   90.00
#
_symmetry.space_group_name_H-M   'P 1'
#
loop_
_entity.id
_entity.type
_entity.pdbx_description
1 polymer ?
#
loop_
_entity_poly.entity_id
_entity_poly.type
_entity_poly.pdbx_seq_one_letter_code
_entity_poly.pdbx_strand_id
1 'polypeptide(L)'
;MPQNLGVIIRTAACLEFPLHIIKPLPFSMTDKRFKGAVMDYIDHCEIVNHENWENFYLYSKKNSNRIILATTKTDNNLYEFKFEDNDIILFGKETAGVPETIHNTVNNKITIPISSKTRSLNLATSVAIVVSSIKADF
;
A
#
# COMPACT_ATOMS: atom_id res chain seq x y z
N MET A 1 -6.41 10.24 4.81
CA MET A 1 -6.39 11.63 4.32
C MET A 1 -6.21 11.66 2.82
N PRO A 2 -6.96 12.49 2.11
CA PRO A 2 -6.87 12.54 0.65
C PRO A 2 -5.48 12.85 0.11
N GLN A 3 -4.73 13.68 0.84
CA GLN A 3 -3.36 14.02 0.46
C GLN A 3 -2.44 12.80 0.44
N ASN A 4 -2.63 11.85 1.37
CA ASN A 4 -1.81 10.64 1.39
C ASN A 4 -1.99 9.81 0.13
N LEU A 5 -3.23 9.63 -0.34
CA LEU A 5 -3.45 8.89 -1.58
C LEU A 5 -2.82 9.61 -2.77
N GLY A 6 -2.93 10.94 -2.83
CA GLY A 6 -2.29 11.71 -3.89
C GLY A 6 -0.78 11.55 -3.92
N VAL A 7 -0.14 11.60 -2.76
CA VAL A 7 1.31 11.37 -2.63
C VAL A 7 1.67 9.94 -3.03
N ILE A 8 0.85 8.96 -2.65
CA ILE A 8 1.07 7.56 -3.03
C ILE A 8 0.99 7.38 -4.54
N ILE A 9 0.00 7.98 -5.20
CA ILE A 9 -0.13 7.92 -6.66
C ILE A 9 1.12 8.50 -7.33
N ARG A 10 1.59 9.65 -6.83
CA ARG A 10 2.80 10.26 -7.36
C ARG A 10 4.02 9.35 -7.19
N THR A 11 4.18 8.76 -6.02
CA THR A 11 5.28 7.84 -5.73
C THR A 11 5.22 6.62 -6.65
N ALA A 12 4.04 6.02 -6.80
CA ALA A 12 3.86 4.86 -7.66
C ALA A 12 4.17 5.19 -9.12
N ALA A 13 3.72 6.35 -9.60
CA ALA A 13 4.02 6.79 -10.95
C ALA A 13 5.52 6.98 -11.17
N CYS A 14 6.19 7.65 -10.24
CA CYS A 14 7.63 7.93 -10.36
C CYS A 14 8.48 6.67 -10.29
N LEU A 15 8.08 5.69 -9.50
CA LEU A 15 8.82 4.45 -9.32
C LEU A 15 8.31 3.30 -10.21
N GLU A 16 7.31 3.59 -11.03
CA GLU A 16 6.75 2.65 -12.01
C GLU A 16 6.12 1.42 -11.38
N PHE A 17 5.36 1.60 -10.29
CA PHE A 17 4.58 0.54 -9.66
C PHE A 17 3.09 0.73 -9.96
N PRO A 18 2.38 -0.33 -10.36
CA PRO A 18 0.91 -0.27 -10.41
C PRO A 18 0.35 -0.07 -9.00
N LEU A 19 -0.77 0.62 -8.91
CA LEU A 19 -1.45 0.89 -7.65
C LEU A 19 -2.85 0.27 -7.67
N HIS A 20 -3.14 -0.53 -6.66
CA HIS A 20 -4.47 -1.10 -6.44
C HIS A 20 -5.15 -0.33 -5.31
N ILE A 21 -6.38 0.10 -5.55
CA ILE A 21 -7.18 0.80 -4.56
C ILE A 21 -8.36 -0.08 -4.18
N ILE A 22 -8.49 -0.40 -2.90
CA ILE A 22 -9.59 -1.19 -2.37
C ILE A 22 -10.57 -0.24 -1.70
N LYS A 23 -11.78 -0.14 -2.26
CA LYS A 23 -12.81 0.73 -1.72
C LYS A 23 -13.50 0.09 -0.52
N PRO A 24 -14.20 0.85 0.32
CA PRO A 24 -14.51 2.27 0.14
C PRO A 24 -13.37 3.18 0.56
N LEU A 25 -13.26 4.33 -0.11
CA LEU A 25 -12.37 5.41 0.31
C LEU A 25 -13.12 6.33 1.28
N PRO A 26 -12.41 6.91 2.27
CA PRO A 26 -13.03 7.82 3.23
C PRO A 26 -13.26 9.23 2.68
N PHE A 27 -13.06 9.46 1.38
CA PHE A 27 -13.20 10.76 0.75
C PHE A 27 -13.56 10.57 -0.73
N SER A 28 -13.99 11.67 -1.37
CA SER A 28 -14.30 11.67 -2.79
C SER A 28 -13.03 11.91 -3.61
N MET A 29 -12.92 11.25 -4.75
CA MET A 29 -11.84 11.49 -5.71
C MET A 29 -11.92 12.89 -6.32
N THR A 30 -13.02 13.60 -6.12
CA THR A 30 -13.19 15.00 -6.54
C THR A 30 -12.74 16.00 -5.47
N ASP A 31 -12.33 15.55 -4.30
CA ASP A 31 -11.83 16.40 -3.21
C ASP A 31 -10.64 17.22 -3.71
N LYS A 32 -10.68 18.53 -3.42
CA LYS A 32 -9.63 19.46 -3.87
C LYS A 32 -8.26 19.11 -3.29
N ARG A 33 -8.24 18.59 -2.06
CA ARG A 33 -6.97 18.17 -1.42
C ARG A 33 -6.36 16.99 -2.17
N PHE A 34 -7.20 16.07 -2.62
CA PHE A 34 -6.77 14.94 -3.42
C PHE A 34 -6.24 15.42 -4.78
N LYS A 35 -7.02 16.24 -5.48
CA LYS A 35 -6.62 16.76 -6.80
C LYS A 35 -5.31 17.54 -6.74
N GLY A 36 -5.13 18.34 -5.69
CA GLY A 36 -3.89 19.09 -5.51
C GLY A 36 -2.68 18.19 -5.27
N ALA A 37 -2.85 17.11 -4.52
CA ALA A 37 -1.77 16.19 -4.22
C ALA A 37 -1.40 15.30 -5.42
N VAL A 38 -2.38 14.97 -6.28
CA VAL A 38 -2.16 14.12 -7.46
C VAL A 38 -1.46 14.87 -8.58
N MET A 39 -1.81 16.14 -8.78
CA MET A 39 -1.33 16.93 -9.92
C MET A 39 -1.63 16.18 -11.24
N ASP A 40 -0.65 16.01 -12.14
CA ASP A 40 -0.81 15.25 -13.40
C ASP A 40 -0.34 13.80 -13.30
N TYR A 41 0.09 13.35 -12.12
CA TYR A 41 0.69 12.03 -11.99
C TYR A 41 -0.30 10.88 -12.15
N ILE A 42 -1.60 11.18 -12.03
CA ILE A 42 -2.63 10.15 -12.17
C ILE A 42 -2.62 9.52 -13.58
N ASP A 43 -2.24 10.29 -14.60
CA ASP A 43 -2.18 9.78 -15.98
C ASP A 43 -0.93 8.90 -16.22
N HIS A 44 0.03 8.92 -15.31
CA HIS A 44 1.26 8.15 -15.39
C HIS A 44 1.31 6.98 -14.42
N CYS A 45 0.21 6.73 -13.72
CA CYS A 45 0.12 5.62 -12.77
C CYS A 45 -0.96 4.64 -13.23
N GLU A 46 -0.61 3.37 -13.33
CA GLU A 46 -1.59 2.33 -13.58
C GLU A 46 -2.39 2.09 -12.30
N ILE A 47 -3.67 2.44 -12.33
CA ILE A 47 -4.55 2.32 -11.16
C ILE A 47 -5.61 1.26 -11.44
N VAL A 48 -5.69 0.27 -10.54
CA VAL A 48 -6.71 -0.78 -10.58
C VAL A 48 -7.60 -0.61 -9.37
N ASN A 49 -8.90 -0.40 -9.60
CA ASN A 49 -9.87 -0.21 -8.53
C ASN A 49 -10.59 -1.52 -8.21
N HIS A 50 -10.77 -1.79 -6.92
CA HIS A 50 -11.52 -2.94 -6.42
C HIS A 50 -12.65 -2.44 -5.54
N GLU A 51 -13.86 -2.95 -5.74
CA GLU A 51 -15.05 -2.46 -5.03
C GLU A 51 -15.03 -2.79 -3.54
N ASN A 52 -14.32 -3.86 -3.16
CA ASN A 52 -14.19 -4.28 -1.76
C ASN A 52 -13.02 -5.24 -1.61
N TRP A 53 -12.75 -5.62 -0.36
CA TRP A 53 -11.67 -6.57 -0.06
C TRP A 53 -11.87 -7.91 -0.75
N GLU A 54 -13.09 -8.43 -0.76
CA GLU A 54 -13.38 -9.74 -1.32
C GLU A 54 -13.04 -9.79 -2.81
N ASN A 55 -13.39 -8.74 -3.55
CA ASN A 55 -13.06 -8.64 -4.97
C ASN A 55 -11.56 -8.56 -5.21
N PHE A 56 -10.85 -7.81 -4.37
CA PHE A 56 -9.40 -7.74 -4.44
C PHE A 56 -8.76 -9.10 -4.15
N TYR A 57 -9.24 -9.78 -3.12
CA TYR A 57 -8.72 -11.08 -2.72
C TYR A 57 -8.89 -12.12 -3.85
N LEU A 58 -10.07 -12.15 -4.47
CA LEU A 58 -10.31 -13.02 -5.62
C LEU A 58 -9.40 -12.66 -6.81
N TYR A 59 -9.21 -11.39 -7.06
CA TYR A 59 -8.28 -10.92 -8.08
C TYR A 59 -6.87 -11.46 -7.82
N SER A 60 -6.39 -11.33 -6.60
CA SER A 60 -5.05 -11.77 -6.24
C SER A 60 -4.89 -13.28 -6.42
N LYS A 61 -5.92 -14.06 -6.08
CA LYS A 61 -5.90 -15.52 -6.26
C LYS A 61 -5.89 -15.89 -7.73
N LYS A 62 -6.72 -15.24 -8.54
CA LYS A 62 -6.80 -15.50 -9.97
C LYS A 62 -5.49 -15.20 -10.68
N ASN A 63 -4.76 -14.20 -10.24
CA ASN A 63 -3.50 -13.77 -10.85
C ASN A 63 -2.28 -14.35 -10.16
N SER A 64 -2.46 -15.26 -9.21
CA SER A 64 -1.38 -15.89 -8.45
C SER A 64 -0.48 -14.88 -7.74
N ASN A 65 -1.08 -13.80 -7.23
CA ASN A 65 -0.36 -12.80 -6.47
C ASN A 65 -0.22 -13.24 -5.01
N ARG A 66 0.96 -13.07 -4.45
CA ARG A 66 1.19 -13.22 -3.03
C ARG A 66 0.93 -11.85 -2.38
N ILE A 67 0.09 -11.81 -1.33
CA ILE A 67 -0.22 -10.57 -0.62
C ILE A 67 0.70 -10.44 0.57
N ILE A 68 1.41 -9.32 0.66
CA ILE A 68 2.33 -9.00 1.76
C ILE A 68 1.76 -7.81 2.51
N LEU A 69 1.38 -8.00 3.77
CA LEU A 69 0.83 -6.92 4.59
C LEU A 69 1.94 -6.14 5.28
N ALA A 70 2.00 -4.85 5.03
CA ALA A 70 2.86 -3.94 5.78
C ALA A 70 2.13 -3.52 7.06
N THR A 71 2.70 -3.85 8.20
CA THR A 71 2.06 -3.65 9.51
C THR A 71 3.11 -3.47 10.60
N THR A 72 2.73 -2.79 11.68
CA THR A 72 3.58 -2.71 12.88
C THR A 72 3.43 -3.94 13.78
N LYS A 73 2.52 -4.85 13.46
CA LYS A 73 2.17 -6.02 14.29
C LYS A 73 2.90 -7.28 13.85
N THR A 74 4.15 -7.15 13.46
CA THR A 74 5.00 -8.29 13.09
C THR A 74 6.46 -7.94 13.37
N ASP A 75 7.28 -8.95 13.52
CA ASP A 75 8.73 -8.79 13.69
C ASP A 75 9.50 -9.03 12.39
N ASN A 76 8.81 -9.32 11.29
CA ASN A 76 9.45 -9.61 10.02
C ASN A 76 9.98 -8.32 9.38
N ASN A 77 11.28 -8.13 9.43
CA ASN A 77 11.93 -6.92 8.93
C ASN A 77 11.83 -6.80 7.41
N LEU A 78 11.36 -5.66 6.94
CA LEU A 78 11.28 -5.33 5.51
C LEU A 78 12.58 -5.67 4.76
N TYR A 79 13.72 -5.31 5.33
CA TYR A 79 15.01 -5.42 4.64
C TYR A 79 15.55 -6.86 4.58
N GLU A 80 14.95 -7.77 5.32
CA GLU A 80 15.30 -9.19 5.30
C GLU A 80 14.30 -10.03 4.52
N PHE A 81 13.19 -9.44 4.09
CA PHE A 81 12.13 -10.16 3.39
C PHE A 81 12.49 -10.34 1.93
N LYS A 82 12.26 -11.54 1.39
CA LYS A 82 12.48 -11.82 -0.03
C LYS A 82 11.19 -11.63 -0.81
N PHE A 83 11.13 -10.57 -1.60
CA PHE A 83 10.01 -10.29 -2.47
C PHE A 83 10.10 -11.09 -3.76
N GLU A 84 8.94 -11.38 -4.34
CA GLU A 84 8.80 -12.06 -5.63
C GLU A 84 8.10 -11.15 -6.62
N ASP A 85 8.23 -11.44 -7.91
CA ASP A 85 7.74 -10.56 -8.99
C ASP A 85 6.25 -10.24 -8.92
N ASN A 86 5.43 -11.18 -8.46
CA ASN A 86 3.98 -11.03 -8.42
C ASN A 86 3.44 -10.61 -7.06
N ASP A 87 4.30 -10.16 -6.16
CA ASP A 87 3.87 -9.71 -4.84
C ASP A 87 3.06 -8.43 -4.93
N ILE A 88 2.01 -8.35 -4.13
CA ILE A 88 1.25 -7.12 -3.91
C ILE A 88 1.43 -6.73 -2.45
N ILE A 89 1.87 -5.50 -2.22
CA ILE A 89 2.06 -5.00 -0.86
C ILE A 89 0.78 -4.29 -0.42
N LEU A 90 0.20 -4.77 0.66
CA LEU A 90 -1.06 -4.25 1.21
C LEU A 90 -0.76 -3.30 2.36
N PHE A 91 -1.34 -2.11 2.29
CA PHE A 91 -1.27 -1.11 3.36
C PHE A 91 -2.68 -0.85 3.88
N GLY A 92 -2.81 -0.70 5.20
CA GLY A 92 -4.08 -0.39 5.82
C GLY A 92 -4.36 1.11 5.85
N LYS A 93 -5.49 1.47 6.47
CA LYS A 93 -5.86 2.87 6.70
C LYS A 93 -4.89 3.52 7.69
N GLU A 94 -4.73 4.84 7.59
CA GLU A 94 -3.77 5.60 8.39
C GLU A 94 -4.00 5.42 9.91
N THR A 95 -5.26 5.39 10.34
CA THR A 95 -5.59 5.37 11.77
C THR A 95 -5.88 3.98 12.31
N ALA A 96 -6.50 3.11 11.51
CA ALA A 96 -7.01 1.82 11.98
C ALA A 96 -6.22 0.62 11.45
N GLY A 97 -5.40 0.79 10.40
CA GLY A 97 -4.79 -0.33 9.71
C GLY A 97 -5.83 -1.17 8.98
N VAL A 98 -5.57 -2.45 8.84
CA VAL A 98 -6.55 -3.37 8.25
C VAL A 98 -7.39 -4.00 9.36
N PRO A 99 -8.64 -4.41 9.05
CA PRO A 99 -9.42 -5.20 10.01
C PRO A 99 -8.69 -6.47 10.43
N GLU A 100 -8.94 -6.90 11.65
CA GLU A 100 -8.27 -8.08 12.20
C GLU A 100 -8.50 -9.34 11.37
N THR A 101 -9.68 -9.47 10.76
CA THR A 101 -9.97 -10.60 9.87
C THR A 101 -9.02 -10.64 8.68
N ILE A 102 -8.70 -9.50 8.10
CA ILE A 102 -7.74 -9.40 6.99
C ILE A 102 -6.33 -9.69 7.51
N HIS A 103 -5.96 -9.11 8.64
CA HIS A 103 -4.66 -9.36 9.26
C HIS A 103 -4.42 -10.85 9.46
N ASN A 104 -5.44 -11.59 9.91
CA ASN A 104 -5.34 -13.02 10.16
C ASN A 104 -5.39 -13.87 8.88
N THR A 105 -5.93 -13.34 7.79
CA THR A 105 -6.02 -14.03 6.51
C THR A 105 -4.71 -13.98 5.72
N VAL A 106 -3.99 -12.86 5.82
CA VAL A 106 -2.75 -12.65 5.08
C VAL A 106 -1.59 -13.31 5.81
N ASN A 107 -0.93 -14.25 5.16
CA ASN A 107 0.14 -15.04 5.77
C ASN A 107 1.49 -14.33 5.81
N ASN A 108 1.74 -13.43 4.87
CA ASN A 108 3.04 -12.75 4.76
C ASN A 108 2.91 -11.34 5.27
N LYS A 109 3.76 -10.97 6.21
CA LYS A 109 3.74 -9.66 6.85
C LYS A 109 5.16 -9.11 6.92
N ILE A 110 5.27 -7.79 6.79
CA ILE A 110 6.54 -7.08 6.92
C ILE A 110 6.35 -5.84 7.80
N THR A 111 7.42 -5.40 8.40
CA THR A 111 7.44 -4.15 9.15
C THR A 111 8.67 -3.33 8.79
N ILE A 112 8.50 -2.01 8.77
CA ILE A 112 9.64 -1.09 8.67
C ILE A 112 10.21 -0.97 10.08
N PRO A 113 11.50 -1.28 10.29
CA PRO A 113 12.08 -1.12 11.62
C PRO A 113 12.13 0.36 12.00
N ILE A 114 11.43 0.71 13.07
CA ILE A 114 11.37 2.07 13.60
C ILE A 114 11.67 2.04 15.10
N SER A 115 11.91 3.23 15.65
CA SER A 115 12.15 3.36 17.09
C SER A 115 10.99 2.81 17.91
N SER A 116 11.30 2.07 18.98
CA SER A 116 10.28 1.58 19.92
C SER A 116 9.57 2.71 20.68
N LYS A 117 10.13 3.92 20.63
CA LYS A 117 9.55 5.10 21.27
C LYS A 117 8.49 5.80 20.43
N THR A 118 8.32 5.37 19.19
CA THR A 118 7.34 5.93 18.25
C THR A 118 6.24 4.92 17.96
N ARG A 119 5.12 5.37 17.37
CA ARG A 119 3.99 4.49 17.06
C ARG A 119 4.04 3.94 15.65
N SER A 120 4.10 4.83 14.69
CA SER A 120 4.06 4.47 13.28
C SER A 120 4.53 5.64 12.43
N LEU A 121 4.83 5.34 11.17
CA LEU A 121 5.13 6.35 10.17
C LEU A 121 3.83 6.77 9.47
N ASN A 122 3.86 7.95 8.87
CA ASN A 122 2.82 8.38 7.95
C ASN A 122 2.64 7.34 6.84
N LEU A 123 1.41 7.09 6.41
CA LEU A 123 1.11 6.07 5.42
C LEU A 123 1.87 6.28 4.10
N ALA A 124 1.84 7.48 3.55
CA ALA A 124 2.53 7.76 2.28
C ALA A 124 4.05 7.58 2.42
N THR A 125 4.61 7.95 3.58
CA THR A 125 6.01 7.72 3.89
C THR A 125 6.33 6.22 3.93
N SER A 126 5.49 5.44 4.58
CA SER A 126 5.65 3.99 4.64
C SER A 126 5.64 3.36 3.25
N VAL A 127 4.70 3.77 2.41
CA VAL A 127 4.61 3.29 1.02
C VAL A 127 5.91 3.61 0.27
N ALA A 128 6.39 4.84 0.38
CA ALA A 128 7.61 5.26 -0.32
C ALA A 128 8.82 4.43 0.12
N ILE A 129 8.98 4.18 1.41
CA ILE A 129 10.09 3.39 1.95
C ILE A 129 10.04 1.96 1.41
N VAL A 130 8.88 1.31 1.50
CA VAL A 130 8.72 -0.08 1.08
C VAL A 130 8.95 -0.21 -0.43
N VAL A 131 8.30 0.62 -1.22
CA VAL A 131 8.39 0.56 -2.68
C VAL A 131 9.82 0.87 -3.16
N SER A 132 10.48 1.85 -2.57
CA SER A 132 11.87 2.18 -2.89
C SER A 132 12.80 1.00 -2.58
N SER A 133 12.59 0.35 -1.44
CA SER A 133 13.37 -0.82 -1.04
C SER A 133 13.21 -1.97 -2.03
N ILE A 134 11.98 -2.22 -2.50
CA ILE A 134 11.72 -3.28 -3.47
C ILE A 134 12.37 -2.94 -4.82
N LYS A 135 12.23 -1.71 -5.28
CA LYS A 135 12.82 -1.29 -6.56
C LYS A 135 14.33 -1.44 -6.58
N ALA A 136 14.99 -1.22 -5.45
CA ALA A 136 16.44 -1.37 -5.35
C ALA A 136 16.90 -2.83 -5.56
N ASP A 137 16.04 -3.81 -5.26
CA ASP A 137 16.35 -5.25 -5.39
C ASP A 137 16.00 -5.80 -6.78
N PHE A 138 15.24 -5.07 -7.55
CA PHE A 138 14.83 -5.44 -8.91
C PHE A 138 15.25 -4.34 -9.89
#